data_b36632d45926fc10d90ed3e855889b83
#
_entry.id   b36632d45926fc10d90ed3e855889b83
#
_cell.length_a   1.000
_cell.length_b   1.000
_cell.length_c   1.000
_cell.angle_alpha   90.00
_cell.angle_beta   90.00
_cell.angle_gamma   90.00
#
_symmetry.space_group_name_H-M   'P 1'
#
loop_
_entity.id
_entity.type
_entity.pdbx_description
1 polymer ?
#
loop_
_entity_poly.entity_id
_entity_poly.type
_entity_poly.pdbx_seq_one_letter_code
_entity_poly.pdbx_strand_id
1 'polypeptide(L)'
;MILISEDVWGTPFQKLEGSFPIVRNDDLWSKVDELKISLKDATALVVRNRTKVTADLIAAAPKLKVIARAGVGLDNIDIKAADASGVVVVAGLGANAVSVGELTLGLALSLLRNIPGHDRVTREGKWDRTPGRELSGLTWGLLGCGATGIATAKLLQGFECKMIGFDPYAQNLSGIELKSFEEVLKESDVISIHMPSTPETNGSINSAPLKLMKPD
;
A
#
# COMPACT_ATOMS: atom_id res chain seq x y z
N MET A 1 -6.67 9.56 26.98
CA MET A 1 -6.38 10.56 25.94
C MET A 1 -5.91 9.84 24.67
N ILE A 2 -6.37 10.28 23.49
CA ILE A 2 -5.88 9.82 22.17
C ILE A 2 -4.81 10.80 21.71
N LEU A 3 -3.62 10.31 21.37
CA LEU A 3 -2.53 11.11 20.79
C LEU A 3 -2.44 10.82 19.30
N ILE A 4 -2.44 11.86 18.46
CA ILE A 4 -2.23 11.78 17.02
C ILE A 4 -0.87 12.44 16.72
N SER A 5 0.09 11.66 16.21
CA SER A 5 1.49 12.08 16.06
C SER A 5 1.89 12.49 14.64
N GLU A 6 0.96 12.39 13.70
CA GLU A 6 1.17 12.70 12.30
C GLU A 6 -0.05 13.40 11.70
N ASP A 7 0.11 13.95 10.49
CA ASP A 7 -0.96 14.53 9.69
C ASP A 7 -1.99 13.45 9.27
N VAL A 8 -2.96 13.21 10.16
CA VAL A 8 -4.08 12.28 9.98
C VAL A 8 -5.37 12.98 10.31
N TRP A 9 -6.20 13.20 9.29
CA TRP A 9 -7.46 13.94 9.39
C TRP A 9 -8.64 13.09 8.94
N GLY A 10 -9.84 13.53 9.28
CA GLY A 10 -11.07 12.97 8.75
C GLY A 10 -12.22 12.97 9.76
N THR A 11 -13.44 12.79 9.24
CA THR A 11 -14.69 12.75 9.99
C THR A 11 -14.70 11.78 11.20
N PRO A 12 -14.02 10.61 11.19
CA PRO A 12 -13.99 9.74 12.35
C PRO A 12 -13.42 10.42 13.60
N PHE A 13 -12.40 11.27 13.45
CA PHE A 13 -11.81 11.98 14.60
C PHE A 13 -12.77 13.00 15.19
N GLN A 14 -13.50 13.73 14.35
CA GLN A 14 -14.55 14.67 14.79
C GLN A 14 -15.62 13.98 15.64
N LYS A 15 -16.00 12.75 15.30
CA LYS A 15 -16.94 11.95 16.09
C LYS A 15 -16.38 11.52 17.45
N LEU A 16 -15.07 11.33 17.54
CA LEU A 16 -14.39 10.92 18.78
C LEU A 16 -14.12 12.10 19.72
N GLU A 17 -13.95 13.32 19.21
CA GLU A 17 -13.66 14.54 19.99
C GLU A 17 -14.70 14.80 21.09
N GLY A 18 -15.97 14.45 20.86
CA GLY A 18 -17.02 14.58 21.86
C GLY A 18 -16.98 13.53 22.98
N SER A 19 -16.22 12.45 22.82
CA SER A 19 -16.18 11.30 23.74
C SER A 19 -14.82 11.11 24.41
N PHE A 20 -13.75 11.55 23.77
CA PHE A 20 -12.38 11.35 24.23
C PHE A 20 -11.53 12.62 24.05
N PRO A 21 -10.67 12.95 25.03
CA PRO A 21 -9.66 13.99 24.84
C PRO A 21 -8.70 13.57 23.74
N ILE A 22 -8.62 14.38 22.67
CA ILE A 22 -7.69 14.17 21.53
C ILE A 22 -6.62 15.26 21.58
N VAL A 23 -5.37 14.85 21.57
CA VAL A 23 -4.20 15.71 21.38
C VAL A 23 -3.59 15.41 20.04
N ARG A 24 -3.42 16.44 19.22
CA ARG A 24 -2.83 16.34 17.90
C ARG A 24 -1.58 17.21 17.81
N ASN A 25 -0.53 16.62 17.28
CA ASN A 25 0.67 17.36 16.87
C ASN A 25 1.29 16.63 15.67
N ASP A 26 1.13 17.20 14.51
CA ASP A 26 1.46 16.57 13.22
C ASP A 26 2.97 16.39 13.00
N ASP A 27 3.82 17.00 13.84
CA ASP A 27 5.28 16.95 13.77
C ASP A 27 5.95 16.02 14.80
N LEU A 28 5.18 15.40 15.70
CA LEU A 28 5.75 14.53 16.74
C LEU A 28 6.54 13.35 16.19
N TRP A 29 6.23 12.89 14.99
CA TRP A 29 6.97 11.82 14.33
C TRP A 29 8.48 12.10 14.21
N SER A 30 8.88 13.37 14.14
CA SER A 30 10.26 13.82 14.03
C SER A 30 10.90 14.18 15.37
N LYS A 31 10.12 14.25 16.46
CA LYS A 31 10.49 14.72 17.79
C LYS A 31 10.30 13.62 18.83
N VAL A 32 11.15 12.59 18.77
CA VAL A 32 10.98 11.35 19.56
C VAL A 32 10.87 11.61 21.06
N ASP A 33 11.66 12.54 21.62
CA ASP A 33 11.63 12.84 23.06
C ASP A 33 10.32 13.55 23.48
N GLU A 34 9.82 14.49 22.67
CA GLU A 34 8.50 15.11 22.89
C GLU A 34 7.38 14.08 22.75
N LEU A 35 7.49 13.15 21.79
CA LEU A 35 6.53 12.08 21.61
C LEU A 35 6.49 11.15 22.82
N LYS A 36 7.64 10.75 23.39
CA LYS A 36 7.73 9.97 24.61
C LYS A 36 7.08 10.67 25.80
N ILE A 37 7.27 11.98 25.93
CA ILE A 37 6.64 12.78 26.99
C ILE A 37 5.12 12.77 26.83
N SER A 38 4.64 13.02 25.61
CA SER A 38 3.19 13.06 25.29
C SER A 38 2.50 11.70 25.46
N LEU A 39 3.23 10.60 25.27
CA LEU A 39 2.72 9.25 25.40
C LEU A 39 2.48 8.80 26.85
N LYS A 40 3.08 9.44 27.85
CA LYS A 40 2.93 9.03 29.27
C LYS A 40 1.47 8.95 29.72
N ASP A 41 0.61 9.83 29.18
CA ASP A 41 -0.82 9.89 29.50
C ASP A 41 -1.75 9.40 28.39
N ALA A 42 -1.19 8.96 27.26
CA ALA A 42 -1.95 8.46 26.14
C ALA A 42 -2.42 7.01 26.38
N THR A 43 -3.69 6.76 26.13
CA THR A 43 -4.26 5.40 26.09
C THR A 43 -4.36 4.85 24.67
N ALA A 44 -4.33 5.74 23.66
CA ALA A 44 -4.28 5.38 22.26
C ALA A 44 -3.27 6.29 21.52
N LEU A 45 -2.52 5.71 20.62
CA LEU A 45 -1.63 6.40 19.69
C LEU A 45 -2.11 6.18 18.26
N VAL A 46 -2.34 7.29 17.53
CA VAL A 46 -2.64 7.23 16.09
C VAL A 46 -1.40 7.64 15.32
N VAL A 47 -0.98 6.76 14.41
CA VAL A 47 0.17 6.97 13.53
C VAL A 47 -0.21 6.75 12.07
N ARG A 48 0.64 7.18 11.15
CA ARG A 48 0.53 6.84 9.73
C ARG A 48 1.76 6.07 9.28
N ASN A 49 2.73 6.70 8.63
CA ASN A 49 3.88 6.02 8.06
C ASN A 49 5.24 6.59 8.50
N ARG A 50 5.26 7.73 9.15
CA ARG A 50 6.49 8.43 9.56
C ARG A 50 6.93 8.04 10.98
N THR A 51 5.99 7.97 11.92
CA THR A 51 6.27 7.60 13.31
C THR A 51 6.78 6.16 13.38
N LYS A 52 7.99 5.96 13.86
CA LYS A 52 8.55 4.64 14.13
C LYS A 52 8.16 4.23 15.55
N VAL A 53 7.22 3.31 15.66
CA VAL A 53 6.73 2.78 16.94
C VAL A 53 7.60 1.61 17.35
N THR A 54 8.72 1.92 18.00
CA THR A 54 9.72 0.97 18.48
C THR A 54 9.34 0.41 19.85
N ALA A 55 10.00 -0.68 20.28
CA ALA A 55 9.88 -1.22 21.64
C ALA A 55 10.14 -0.15 22.72
N ASP A 56 11.14 0.69 22.50
CA ASP A 56 11.50 1.78 23.42
C ASP A 56 10.40 2.86 23.52
N LEU A 57 9.73 3.16 22.41
CA LEU A 57 8.60 4.09 22.41
C LEU A 57 7.38 3.50 23.15
N ILE A 58 7.11 2.20 22.95
CA ILE A 58 6.02 1.48 23.65
C ILE A 58 6.29 1.43 25.15
N ALA A 59 7.52 1.14 25.55
CA ALA A 59 7.93 1.10 26.96
C ALA A 59 7.80 2.46 27.66
N ALA A 60 7.94 3.57 26.92
CA ALA A 60 7.75 4.93 27.44
C ALA A 60 6.27 5.31 27.64
N ALA A 61 5.32 4.46 27.24
CA ALA A 61 3.88 4.71 27.21
C ALA A 61 3.09 3.77 28.16
N PRO A 62 3.19 3.94 29.49
CA PRO A 62 2.70 2.95 30.47
C PRO A 62 1.18 2.78 30.47
N LYS A 63 0.44 3.74 29.92
CA LYS A 63 -1.04 3.71 29.84
C LYS A 63 -1.56 3.29 28.46
N LEU A 64 -0.65 3.04 27.49
CA LEU A 64 -1.02 2.74 26.11
C LEU A 64 -1.77 1.39 26.03
N LYS A 65 -2.90 1.39 25.34
CA LYS A 65 -3.73 0.19 25.11
C LYS A 65 -3.88 -0.12 23.63
N VAL A 66 -3.83 0.92 22.78
CA VAL A 66 -4.10 0.78 21.34
C VAL A 66 -3.12 1.63 20.53
N ILE A 67 -2.58 1.04 19.48
CA ILE A 67 -1.89 1.74 18.41
C ILE A 67 -2.77 1.62 17.16
N ALA A 68 -3.30 2.73 16.67
CA ALA A 68 -4.10 2.78 15.46
C ALA A 68 -3.26 3.32 14.29
N ARG A 69 -3.04 2.48 13.28
CA ARG A 69 -2.32 2.88 12.08
C ARG A 69 -3.29 3.33 10.99
N ALA A 70 -3.25 4.60 10.63
CA ALA A 70 -4.01 5.17 9.52
C ALA A 70 -3.39 4.78 8.18
N GLY A 71 -3.56 3.52 7.80
CA GLY A 71 -3.05 2.88 6.58
C GLY A 71 -2.99 1.36 6.73
N VAL A 72 -2.40 0.67 5.77
CA VAL A 72 -2.42 -0.80 5.67
C VAL A 72 -1.15 -1.46 6.20
N GLY A 73 0.02 -0.99 5.81
CA GLY A 73 1.30 -1.60 6.21
C GLY A 73 1.59 -1.40 7.70
N LEU A 74 2.33 -2.30 8.31
CA LEU A 74 2.71 -2.27 9.72
C LEU A 74 4.23 -2.19 9.92
N ASP A 75 4.97 -1.92 8.87
CA ASP A 75 6.43 -1.89 8.80
C ASP A 75 7.09 -0.83 9.70
N ASN A 76 6.32 0.14 10.16
CA ASN A 76 6.77 1.17 11.10
C ASN A 76 6.40 0.87 12.56
N ILE A 77 5.83 -0.30 12.88
CA ILE A 77 5.39 -0.68 14.23
C ILE A 77 6.06 -1.99 14.66
N ASP A 78 6.68 -1.99 15.81
CA ASP A 78 7.19 -3.22 16.44
C ASP A 78 6.02 -4.01 17.04
N ILE A 79 5.47 -4.91 16.21
CA ILE A 79 4.32 -5.74 16.59
C ILE A 79 4.66 -6.65 17.77
N LYS A 80 5.89 -7.22 17.82
CA LYS A 80 6.29 -8.12 18.89
C LYS A 80 6.35 -7.38 20.23
N ALA A 81 6.87 -6.16 20.23
CA ALA A 81 6.90 -5.34 21.43
C ALA A 81 5.50 -4.89 21.87
N ALA A 82 4.61 -4.59 20.92
CA ALA A 82 3.21 -4.25 21.21
C ALA A 82 2.49 -5.43 21.88
N ASP A 83 2.59 -6.62 21.31
CA ASP A 83 2.00 -7.85 21.83
C ASP A 83 2.53 -8.17 23.24
N ALA A 84 3.86 -8.10 23.43
CA ALA A 84 4.49 -8.34 24.73
C ALA A 84 4.05 -7.33 25.81
N SER A 85 3.65 -6.12 25.41
CA SER A 85 3.16 -5.06 26.30
C SER A 85 1.63 -5.07 26.45
N GLY A 86 0.91 -6.01 25.83
CA GLY A 86 -0.55 -6.08 25.83
C GLY A 86 -1.21 -4.90 25.09
N VAL A 87 -0.52 -4.30 24.12
CA VAL A 87 -1.03 -3.18 23.32
C VAL A 87 -1.60 -3.72 22.00
N VAL A 88 -2.87 -3.44 21.74
CA VAL A 88 -3.55 -3.86 20.51
C VAL A 88 -3.13 -2.96 19.35
N VAL A 89 -2.74 -3.56 18.23
CA VAL A 89 -2.46 -2.82 16.99
C VAL A 89 -3.61 -2.99 16.02
N VAL A 90 -4.14 -1.86 15.53
CA VAL A 90 -5.24 -1.81 14.55
C VAL A 90 -4.77 -1.08 13.30
N ALA A 91 -5.08 -1.61 12.14
CA ALA A 91 -4.78 -1.00 10.84
C ALA A 91 -6.00 -1.00 9.91
N GLY A 92 -6.00 -0.09 8.94
CA GLY A 92 -7.06 0.02 7.94
C GLY A 92 -6.90 -1.01 6.81
N LEU A 93 -6.91 -2.30 7.13
CA LEU A 93 -6.72 -3.37 6.15
C LEU A 93 -7.75 -3.27 5.02
N GLY A 94 -7.28 -3.19 3.78
CA GLY A 94 -8.12 -3.10 2.59
C GLY A 94 -8.79 -1.74 2.35
N ALA A 95 -8.69 -0.79 3.28
CA ALA A 95 -9.39 0.50 3.17
C ALA A 95 -8.99 1.33 1.94
N ASN A 96 -7.78 1.16 1.44
CA ASN A 96 -7.26 1.85 0.24
C ASN A 96 -7.23 0.94 -1.01
N ALA A 97 -7.82 -0.26 -0.96
CA ALA A 97 -7.68 -1.24 -2.03
C ALA A 97 -8.17 -0.72 -3.38
N VAL A 98 -9.31 -0.05 -3.41
CA VAL A 98 -9.88 0.55 -4.63
C VAL A 98 -8.95 1.65 -5.16
N SER A 99 -8.52 2.58 -4.30
CA SER A 99 -7.62 3.67 -4.71
C SER A 99 -6.29 3.16 -5.27
N VAL A 100 -5.74 2.09 -4.69
CA VAL A 100 -4.53 1.44 -5.21
C VAL A 100 -4.82 0.80 -6.57
N GLY A 101 -5.94 0.11 -6.73
CA GLY A 101 -6.35 -0.48 -8.02
C GLY A 101 -6.49 0.56 -9.11
N GLU A 102 -7.17 1.67 -8.84
CA GLU A 102 -7.34 2.79 -9.78
C GLU A 102 -6.01 3.41 -10.19
N LEU A 103 -5.12 3.67 -9.22
CA LEU A 103 -3.78 4.19 -9.50
C LEU A 103 -2.96 3.20 -10.34
N THR A 104 -3.01 1.91 -10.01
CA THR A 104 -2.30 0.86 -10.75
C THR A 104 -2.73 0.81 -12.21
N LEU A 105 -4.03 0.82 -12.45
CA LEU A 105 -4.59 0.87 -13.80
C LEU A 105 -4.21 2.17 -14.52
N GLY A 106 -4.33 3.30 -13.86
CA GLY A 106 -3.95 4.62 -14.41
C GLY A 106 -2.48 4.68 -14.83
N LEU A 107 -1.57 4.14 -14.01
CA LEU A 107 -0.14 4.07 -14.34
C LEU A 107 0.13 3.17 -15.55
N ALA A 108 -0.49 1.99 -15.61
CA ALA A 108 -0.34 1.07 -16.74
C ALA A 108 -0.86 1.68 -18.04
N LEU A 109 -2.04 2.29 -18.04
CA LEU A 109 -2.57 3.00 -19.19
C LEU A 109 -1.68 4.17 -19.61
N SER A 110 -1.12 4.90 -18.63
CA SER A 110 -0.18 5.99 -18.91
C SER A 110 1.08 5.52 -19.61
N LEU A 111 1.61 4.35 -19.24
CA LEU A 111 2.77 3.73 -19.90
C LEU A 111 2.40 3.21 -21.28
N LEU A 112 1.40 2.34 -21.38
CA LEU A 112 0.99 1.70 -22.63
C LEU A 112 0.58 2.70 -23.71
N ARG A 113 -0.04 3.82 -23.34
CA ARG A 113 -0.53 4.86 -24.23
C ARG A 113 0.37 6.08 -24.29
N ASN A 114 1.54 6.07 -23.63
CA ASN A 114 2.48 7.20 -23.55
C ASN A 114 1.80 8.55 -23.23
N ILE A 115 0.82 8.54 -22.28
CA ILE A 115 0.02 9.72 -21.96
C ILE A 115 0.89 10.92 -21.55
N PRO A 116 1.92 10.79 -20.67
CA PRO A 116 2.80 11.91 -20.31
C PRO A 116 3.60 12.47 -21.49
N GLY A 117 3.99 11.61 -22.44
CA GLY A 117 4.71 12.03 -23.65
C GLY A 117 3.81 12.85 -24.55
N HIS A 118 2.60 12.39 -24.81
CA HIS A 118 1.61 13.10 -25.63
C HIS A 118 1.15 14.43 -24.98
N ASP A 119 0.95 14.46 -23.66
CA ASP A 119 0.63 15.70 -22.94
C ASP A 119 1.73 16.76 -23.15
N ARG A 120 3.01 16.39 -22.95
CA ARG A 120 4.12 17.31 -23.13
C ARG A 120 4.21 17.86 -24.55
N VAL A 121 4.14 17.00 -25.56
CA VAL A 121 4.26 17.38 -26.96
C VAL A 121 3.09 18.28 -27.37
N THR A 122 1.88 17.95 -26.89
CA THR A 122 0.68 18.76 -27.17
C THR A 122 0.78 20.16 -26.56
N ARG A 123 1.32 20.29 -25.35
CA ARG A 123 1.56 21.62 -24.71
C ARG A 123 2.60 22.45 -25.48
N GLU A 124 3.50 21.81 -26.20
CA GLU A 124 4.44 22.49 -27.10
C GLU A 124 3.82 22.88 -28.47
N GLY A 125 2.53 22.65 -28.66
CA GLY A 125 1.82 22.92 -29.92
C GLY A 125 2.15 21.93 -31.03
N LYS A 126 2.73 20.79 -30.71
CA LYS A 126 3.08 19.72 -31.65
C LYS A 126 2.04 18.61 -31.63
N TRP A 127 2.02 17.80 -32.69
CA TRP A 127 1.16 16.64 -32.83
C TRP A 127 1.99 15.38 -33.00
N ASP A 128 2.02 14.53 -31.95
CA ASP A 128 2.68 13.23 -31.99
C ASP A 128 1.64 12.12 -32.25
N ARG A 129 1.95 11.23 -33.17
CA ARG A 129 1.10 10.10 -33.58
C ARG A 129 1.78 8.76 -33.30
N THR A 130 2.74 8.72 -32.38
CA THR A 130 3.39 7.47 -31.96
C THR A 130 2.32 6.50 -31.46
N PRO A 131 2.24 5.28 -32.02
CA PRO A 131 1.29 4.27 -31.58
C PRO A 131 1.55 3.84 -30.14
N GLY A 132 0.47 3.71 -29.36
CA GLY A 132 0.49 3.02 -28.07
C GLY A 132 -0.03 1.58 -28.21
N ARG A 133 0.06 0.81 -27.11
CA ARG A 133 -0.51 -0.54 -27.01
C ARG A 133 -1.86 -0.48 -26.29
N GLU A 134 -2.79 -1.32 -26.71
CA GLU A 134 -4.06 -1.54 -26.02
C GLU A 134 -3.87 -2.57 -24.90
N LEU A 135 -4.70 -2.52 -23.84
CA LEU A 135 -4.73 -3.56 -22.80
C LEU A 135 -5.45 -4.82 -23.29
N SER A 136 -6.41 -4.69 -24.19
CA SER A 136 -7.14 -5.81 -24.77
C SER A 136 -6.15 -6.80 -25.40
N GLY A 137 -6.33 -8.08 -25.08
CA GLY A 137 -5.49 -9.17 -25.56
C GLY A 137 -4.13 -9.31 -24.88
N LEU A 138 -3.73 -8.38 -23.98
CA LEU A 138 -2.52 -8.52 -23.18
C LEU A 138 -2.75 -9.44 -21.97
N THR A 139 -1.65 -9.94 -21.42
CA THR A 139 -1.64 -10.68 -20.17
C THR A 139 -1.18 -9.76 -19.03
N TRP A 140 -2.02 -9.61 -18.01
CA TRP A 140 -1.69 -8.85 -16.79
C TRP A 140 -1.30 -9.81 -15.67
N GLY A 141 -0.11 -9.65 -15.14
CA GLY A 141 0.42 -10.37 -13.99
C GLY A 141 0.22 -9.63 -12.67
N LEU A 142 -0.37 -10.31 -11.70
CA LEU A 142 -0.57 -9.81 -10.34
C LEU A 142 0.40 -10.54 -9.40
N LEU A 143 1.37 -9.84 -8.86
CA LEU A 143 2.24 -10.36 -7.79
C LEU A 143 1.64 -9.96 -6.43
N GLY A 144 0.92 -10.89 -5.81
CA GLY A 144 0.06 -10.68 -4.66
C GLY A 144 -1.40 -10.51 -5.07
N CYS A 145 -2.25 -11.42 -4.62
CA CYS A 145 -3.69 -11.46 -4.91
C CYS A 145 -4.53 -11.18 -3.65
N GLY A 146 -4.01 -10.34 -2.76
CA GLY A 146 -4.74 -9.82 -1.61
C GLY A 146 -5.75 -8.73 -1.98
N ALA A 147 -6.16 -7.91 -1.01
CA ALA A 147 -7.22 -6.90 -1.22
C ALA A 147 -6.94 -5.93 -2.39
N THR A 148 -5.70 -5.45 -2.53
CA THR A 148 -5.31 -4.51 -3.61
C THR A 148 -5.20 -5.19 -4.97
N GLY A 149 -4.64 -6.42 -5.02
CA GLY A 149 -4.56 -7.21 -6.26
C GLY A 149 -5.95 -7.59 -6.78
N ILE A 150 -6.86 -8.03 -5.90
CA ILE A 150 -8.25 -8.32 -6.25
C ILE A 150 -9.00 -7.06 -6.70
N ALA A 151 -8.78 -5.91 -6.04
CA ALA A 151 -9.39 -4.65 -6.48
C ALA A 151 -8.92 -4.26 -7.88
N THR A 152 -7.62 -4.40 -8.16
CA THR A 152 -7.06 -4.19 -9.51
C THR A 152 -7.68 -5.14 -10.53
N ALA A 153 -7.74 -6.44 -10.22
CA ALA A 153 -8.34 -7.43 -11.11
C ALA A 153 -9.81 -7.14 -11.45
N LYS A 154 -10.59 -6.66 -10.48
CA LYS A 154 -11.99 -6.23 -10.73
C LYS A 154 -12.08 -5.08 -11.73
N LEU A 155 -11.19 -4.10 -11.65
CA LEU A 155 -11.16 -2.99 -12.61
C LEU A 155 -10.74 -3.45 -14.01
N LEU A 156 -9.88 -4.46 -14.10
CA LEU A 156 -9.39 -5.02 -15.37
C LEU A 156 -10.42 -5.85 -16.13
N GLN A 157 -11.50 -6.29 -15.50
CA GLN A 157 -12.53 -7.11 -16.17
C GLN A 157 -13.13 -6.46 -17.42
N GLY A 158 -13.20 -5.12 -17.46
CA GLY A 158 -13.73 -4.37 -18.62
C GLY A 158 -12.73 -4.19 -19.76
N PHE A 159 -11.46 -4.65 -19.62
CA PHE A 159 -10.41 -4.41 -20.61
C PHE A 159 -10.07 -5.63 -21.47
N GLU A 160 -10.79 -6.74 -21.29
CA GLU A 160 -10.60 -7.98 -22.06
C GLU A 160 -9.14 -8.49 -22.08
N CYS A 161 -8.38 -8.24 -21.01
CA CYS A 161 -7.05 -8.78 -20.84
C CYS A 161 -7.07 -10.09 -20.05
N LYS A 162 -6.11 -10.98 -20.33
CA LYS A 162 -5.92 -12.19 -19.53
C LYS A 162 -5.29 -11.81 -18.20
N MET A 163 -5.81 -12.33 -17.08
CA MET A 163 -5.23 -12.10 -15.75
C MET A 163 -4.61 -13.39 -15.22
N ILE A 164 -3.33 -13.33 -14.87
CA ILE A 164 -2.60 -14.38 -14.17
C ILE A 164 -2.08 -13.80 -12.85
N GLY A 165 -1.90 -14.64 -11.82
CA GLY A 165 -1.48 -14.15 -10.52
C GLY A 165 -0.60 -15.12 -9.76
N PHE A 166 0.29 -14.60 -8.95
CA PHE A 166 1.05 -15.33 -7.95
C PHE A 166 0.69 -14.84 -6.55
N ASP A 167 0.26 -15.77 -5.71
CA ASP A 167 0.08 -15.54 -4.28
C ASP A 167 0.19 -16.89 -3.57
N PRO A 168 1.10 -17.05 -2.58
CA PRO A 168 1.32 -18.33 -1.92
C PRO A 168 0.14 -18.78 -1.03
N TYR A 169 -0.77 -17.85 -0.72
CA TYR A 169 -1.90 -18.10 0.19
C TYR A 169 -3.26 -18.13 -0.50
N ALA A 170 -3.33 -17.65 -1.75
CA ALA A 170 -4.58 -17.57 -2.48
C ALA A 170 -4.95 -18.91 -3.11
N GLN A 171 -6.26 -19.20 -3.16
CA GLN A 171 -6.81 -20.36 -3.83
C GLN A 171 -8.09 -19.97 -4.59
N ASN A 172 -8.26 -20.52 -5.80
CA ASN A 172 -9.50 -20.40 -6.58
C ASN A 172 -10.05 -18.98 -6.77
N LEU A 173 -9.22 -18.07 -7.29
CA LEU A 173 -9.63 -16.69 -7.57
C LEU A 173 -10.42 -16.60 -8.87
N SER A 174 -11.62 -16.03 -8.81
CA SER A 174 -12.45 -15.83 -10.01
C SER A 174 -11.79 -14.86 -10.98
N GLY A 175 -11.59 -15.29 -12.22
CA GLY A 175 -11.02 -14.45 -13.29
C GLY A 175 -9.50 -14.29 -13.24
N ILE A 176 -8.79 -14.93 -12.31
CA ILE A 176 -7.32 -14.91 -12.20
C ILE A 176 -6.81 -16.35 -12.24
N GLU A 177 -6.00 -16.68 -13.23
CA GLU A 177 -5.31 -17.96 -13.30
C GLU A 177 -4.07 -17.91 -12.40
N LEU A 178 -4.07 -18.72 -11.32
CA LEU A 178 -2.93 -18.77 -10.40
C LEU A 178 -1.77 -19.54 -11.03
N LYS A 179 -0.57 -18.97 -10.94
CA LYS A 179 0.67 -19.50 -11.50
C LYS A 179 1.84 -19.33 -10.52
N SER A 180 2.96 -19.96 -10.80
CA SER A 180 4.20 -19.71 -10.09
C SER A 180 4.71 -18.27 -10.32
N PHE A 181 5.53 -17.78 -9.41
CA PHE A 181 6.16 -16.46 -9.52
C PHE A 181 6.89 -16.28 -10.86
N GLU A 182 7.66 -17.29 -11.27
CA GLU A 182 8.41 -17.25 -12.54
C GLU A 182 7.52 -17.24 -13.78
N GLU A 183 6.43 -18.01 -13.77
CA GLU A 183 5.48 -18.02 -14.88
C GLU A 183 4.79 -16.68 -15.03
N VAL A 184 4.39 -16.04 -13.93
CA VAL A 184 3.82 -14.69 -13.96
C VAL A 184 4.81 -13.72 -14.60
N LEU A 185 6.09 -13.78 -14.23
CA LEU A 185 7.11 -12.91 -14.84
C LEU A 185 7.27 -13.13 -16.34
N LYS A 186 7.31 -14.39 -16.77
CA LYS A 186 7.57 -14.77 -18.18
C LYS A 186 6.37 -14.49 -19.11
N GLU A 187 5.17 -14.68 -18.63
CA GLU A 187 3.98 -14.62 -19.47
C GLU A 187 3.30 -13.26 -19.52
N SER A 188 3.57 -12.39 -18.54
CA SER A 188 2.91 -11.09 -18.46
C SER A 188 3.46 -10.06 -19.43
N ASP A 189 2.57 -9.23 -19.97
CA ASP A 189 2.91 -8.00 -20.70
C ASP A 189 2.93 -6.79 -19.77
N VAL A 190 2.10 -6.83 -18.72
CA VAL A 190 2.05 -5.83 -17.63
C VAL A 190 2.11 -6.58 -16.32
N ILE A 191 2.92 -6.10 -15.38
CA ILE A 191 3.03 -6.67 -14.04
C ILE A 191 2.75 -5.58 -13.01
N SER A 192 1.89 -5.90 -12.05
CA SER A 192 1.66 -5.07 -10.88
C SER A 192 1.97 -5.81 -9.58
N ILE A 193 2.63 -5.11 -8.64
CA ILE A 193 3.09 -5.69 -7.39
C ILE A 193 2.17 -5.24 -6.28
N HIS A 194 1.54 -6.21 -5.61
CA HIS A 194 0.59 -6.03 -4.52
C HIS A 194 0.99 -6.81 -3.26
N MET A 195 2.20 -7.37 -3.26
CA MET A 195 2.75 -8.09 -2.12
C MET A 195 3.14 -7.13 -0.99
N PRO A 196 2.96 -7.51 0.29
CA PRO A 196 3.50 -6.74 1.41
C PRO A 196 5.04 -6.79 1.41
N SER A 197 5.67 -5.79 2.02
CA SER A 197 7.10 -5.80 2.30
C SER A 197 7.38 -6.69 3.52
N THR A 198 7.96 -7.86 3.27
CA THR A 198 8.37 -8.83 4.30
C THR A 198 9.82 -9.26 4.06
N PRO A 199 10.49 -9.95 5.01
CA PRO A 199 11.81 -10.50 4.77
C PRO A 199 11.89 -11.38 3.51
N GLU A 200 10.81 -12.11 3.18
CA GLU A 200 10.74 -13.02 2.04
C GLU A 200 10.51 -12.28 0.72
N THR A 201 9.77 -11.17 0.73
CA THR A 201 9.44 -10.41 -0.49
C THR A 201 10.43 -9.29 -0.77
N ASN A 202 11.21 -8.86 0.23
CA ASN A 202 12.20 -7.82 0.06
C ASN A 202 13.29 -8.25 -0.92
N GLY A 203 13.48 -7.43 -1.97
CA GLY A 203 14.45 -7.70 -3.02
C GLY A 203 14.06 -8.85 -3.96
N SER A 204 12.82 -9.38 -3.88
CA SER A 204 12.35 -10.43 -4.80
C SER A 204 12.30 -9.96 -6.25
N ILE A 205 12.12 -8.66 -6.50
CA ILE A 205 12.23 -8.06 -7.83
C ILE A 205 13.60 -7.38 -7.94
N ASN A 206 14.55 -8.09 -8.50
CA ASN A 206 15.92 -7.65 -8.74
C ASN A 206 16.33 -7.95 -10.18
N SER A 207 17.59 -7.81 -10.52
CA SER A 207 18.09 -8.01 -11.90
C SER A 207 17.84 -9.41 -12.49
N ALA A 208 17.73 -10.45 -11.67
CA ALA A 208 17.50 -11.80 -12.18
C ALA A 208 16.03 -12.02 -12.59
N PRO A 209 15.01 -11.76 -11.77
CA PRO A 209 13.61 -11.74 -12.19
C PRO A 209 13.31 -10.80 -13.37
N LEU A 210 13.90 -9.61 -13.41
CA LEU A 210 13.71 -8.68 -14.53
C LEU A 210 14.12 -9.26 -15.86
N LYS A 211 15.15 -10.12 -15.90
CA LYS A 211 15.59 -10.81 -17.14
C LYS A 211 14.63 -11.90 -17.61
N LEU A 212 13.71 -12.35 -16.76
CA LEU A 212 12.68 -13.32 -17.14
C LEU A 212 11.47 -12.65 -17.81
N MET A 213 11.29 -11.35 -17.61
CA MET A 213 10.17 -10.60 -18.18
C MET A 213 10.31 -10.48 -19.69
N LYS A 214 9.18 -10.29 -20.38
CA LYS A 214 9.19 -10.01 -21.82
C LYS A 214 9.95 -8.70 -22.08
N PRO A 215 10.76 -8.64 -23.14
CA PRO A 215 11.32 -7.38 -23.59
C PRO A 215 10.20 -6.46 -24.11
N ASP A 216 10.39 -5.16 -24.00
CA ASP A 216 9.49 -4.14 -24.56
C ASP A 216 9.53 -4.14 -26.09
#